data_d190d2557c25cb8a83baeeb1a4718f57
#
_entry.id   d190d2557c25cb8a83baeeb1a4718f57
#
_cell.length_a   1.000
_cell.length_b   1.000
_cell.length_c   1.000
_cell.angle_alpha   90.00
_cell.angle_beta   90.00
_cell.angle_gamma   90.00
#
_symmetry.space_group_name_H-M   'P 1'
#
loop_
_entity.id
_entity.type
_entity.pdbx_description
1 polymer ?
#
loop_
_entity_poly.entity_id
_entity_poly.type
_entity_poly.pdbx_seq_one_letter_code
_entity_poly.pdbx_strand_id
1 'polypeptide(L)'
;MQTFILPTKEQFEQVMAMDYTGPIFMINLLKFKPDGGAERYQQYIEAGSETFKKVGVKAAFQANIAMAVIGEEDWDEVIIAQYPSIAAFIEMNRDKDYQQAVQHRTEALLDSRLYLVKADEAGININDWP
;
A
#
# COMPACT_ATOMS: atom_id res chain seq x y z
N MET A 1 -20.71 -7.41 2.14
CA MET A 1 -19.81 -6.48 1.43
C MET A 1 -18.57 -7.23 0.96
N GLN A 2 -18.15 -6.97 -0.25
CA GLN A 2 -16.97 -7.64 -0.79
C GLN A 2 -15.69 -7.04 -0.20
N THR A 3 -14.73 -7.92 0.16
CA THR A 3 -13.43 -7.52 0.69
C THR A 3 -12.35 -7.73 -0.37
N PHE A 4 -11.27 -6.94 -0.26
CA PHE A 4 -10.16 -7.00 -1.19
C PHE A 4 -8.85 -6.95 -0.40
N ILE A 5 -7.97 -7.90 -0.65
CA ILE A 5 -6.69 -8.00 0.08
C ILE A 5 -5.50 -8.06 -0.89
N LEU A 6 -5.67 -8.73 -2.02
CA LEU A 6 -4.63 -8.90 -3.03
C LEU A 6 -5.08 -8.31 -4.35
N PRO A 7 -4.15 -7.84 -5.19
CA PRO A 7 -4.51 -7.38 -6.53
C PRO A 7 -5.00 -8.56 -7.36
N THR A 8 -5.89 -8.28 -8.30
CA THR A 8 -6.24 -9.27 -9.31
C THR A 8 -5.10 -9.37 -10.34
N LYS A 9 -5.10 -10.44 -11.10
CA LYS A 9 -4.14 -10.61 -12.19
C LYS A 9 -4.22 -9.44 -13.18
N GLU A 10 -5.44 -9.02 -13.53
CA GLU A 10 -5.67 -7.91 -14.45
C GLU A 10 -5.13 -6.60 -13.91
N GLN A 11 -5.35 -6.32 -12.62
CA GLN A 11 -4.83 -5.11 -11.99
C GLN A 11 -3.31 -5.09 -11.99
N PHE A 12 -2.69 -6.21 -11.67
CA PHE A 12 -1.23 -6.31 -11.66
C PHE A 12 -0.66 -6.11 -13.08
N GLU A 13 -1.31 -6.70 -14.09
CA GLU A 13 -0.93 -6.51 -15.48
C GLU A 13 -1.06 -5.03 -15.92
N GLN A 14 -2.10 -4.35 -15.46
CA GLN A 14 -2.28 -2.92 -15.73
C GLN A 14 -1.15 -2.09 -15.14
N VAL A 15 -0.72 -2.41 -13.92
CA VAL A 15 0.42 -1.72 -13.29
C VAL A 15 1.68 -1.93 -14.13
N MET A 16 1.94 -3.18 -14.55
CA MET A 16 3.13 -3.49 -15.36
C MET A 16 3.11 -2.78 -16.72
N ALA A 17 1.93 -2.52 -17.27
CA ALA A 17 1.76 -1.89 -18.58
C ALA A 17 1.80 -0.36 -18.53
N MET A 18 1.83 0.26 -17.35
CA MET A 18 1.85 1.71 -17.24
C MET A 18 3.13 2.30 -17.82
N ASP A 19 2.97 3.39 -18.57
CA ASP A 19 4.07 4.10 -19.22
C ASP A 19 4.50 5.32 -18.40
N TYR A 20 4.68 5.11 -17.11
CA TYR A 20 5.12 6.14 -16.16
C TYR A 20 6.39 5.65 -15.49
N THR A 21 7.44 6.48 -15.50
CA THR A 21 8.76 6.09 -14.99
C THR A 21 9.18 6.83 -13.73
N GLY A 22 8.37 7.77 -13.27
CA GLY A 22 8.66 8.55 -12.06
C GLY A 22 8.36 7.78 -10.77
N PRO A 23 8.62 8.42 -9.62
CA PRO A 23 8.29 7.81 -8.33
C PRO A 23 6.78 7.72 -8.13
N ILE A 24 6.37 6.72 -7.35
CA ILE A 24 4.97 6.51 -7.03
C ILE A 24 4.76 6.47 -5.53
N PHE A 25 3.53 6.79 -5.11
CA PHE A 25 3.06 6.48 -3.77
C PHE A 25 1.99 5.41 -3.86
N MET A 26 2.02 4.47 -2.92
CA MET A 26 0.93 3.51 -2.74
C MET A 26 0.18 3.89 -1.47
N ILE A 27 -1.09 4.23 -1.64
CA ILE A 27 -1.95 4.59 -0.51
C ILE A 27 -2.67 3.34 -0.06
N ASN A 28 -2.34 2.88 1.15
CA ASN A 28 -2.98 1.73 1.79
C ASN A 28 -4.05 2.20 2.76
N LEU A 29 -5.28 1.73 2.59
CA LEU A 29 -6.33 1.84 3.59
C LEU A 29 -6.54 0.44 4.16
N LEU A 30 -6.43 0.30 5.48
CA LEU A 30 -6.34 -1.00 6.13
C LEU A 30 -7.45 -1.17 7.16
N LYS A 31 -8.09 -2.34 7.12
CA LYS A 31 -9.02 -2.80 8.15
C LYS A 31 -8.43 -4.06 8.75
N PHE A 32 -8.03 -4.01 10.01
CA PHE A 32 -7.42 -5.15 10.68
C PHE A 32 -8.46 -6.12 11.22
N LYS A 33 -8.10 -7.40 11.25
CA LYS A 33 -8.86 -8.37 12.00
C LYS A 33 -8.86 -7.96 13.48
N PRO A 34 -10.00 -8.04 14.17
CA PRO A 34 -10.06 -7.56 15.56
C PRO A 34 -9.19 -8.34 16.51
N ASP A 35 -8.85 -9.57 16.20
CA ASP A 35 -8.13 -10.47 17.08
C ASP A 35 -6.68 -10.63 16.62
N GLY A 36 -5.86 -9.62 16.93
CA GLY A 36 -4.44 -9.67 16.64
C GLY A 36 -4.04 -9.19 15.24
N GLY A 37 -4.96 -8.56 14.48
CA GLY A 37 -4.67 -8.12 13.13
C GLY A 37 -3.58 -7.06 13.05
N ALA A 38 -3.64 -6.06 13.92
CA ALA A 38 -2.64 -4.99 13.92
C ALA A 38 -1.23 -5.54 14.24
N GLU A 39 -1.15 -6.44 15.23
CA GLU A 39 0.12 -7.08 15.61
C GLU A 39 0.65 -7.94 14.46
N ARG A 40 -0.24 -8.63 13.74
CA ARG A 40 0.17 -9.45 12.61
C ARG A 40 0.68 -8.58 11.47
N TYR A 41 0.07 -7.41 11.26
CA TYR A 41 0.54 -6.47 10.25
C TYR A 41 1.94 -5.96 10.59
N GLN A 42 2.21 -5.73 11.88
CA GLN A 42 3.55 -5.34 12.34
C GLN A 42 4.57 -6.43 12.00
N GLN A 43 4.20 -7.70 12.12
CA GLN A 43 5.06 -8.81 11.70
C GLN A 43 5.36 -8.76 10.20
N TYR A 44 4.36 -8.37 9.39
CA TYR A 44 4.57 -8.18 7.96
C TYR A 44 5.64 -7.11 7.69
N ILE A 45 5.55 -5.97 8.37
CA ILE A 45 6.51 -4.88 8.20
C ILE A 45 7.93 -5.37 8.57
N GLU A 46 8.05 -6.07 9.68
CA GLU A 46 9.34 -6.60 10.13
C GLU A 46 9.90 -7.65 9.17
N ALA A 47 9.05 -8.59 8.74
CA ALA A 47 9.48 -9.65 7.84
C ALA A 47 9.86 -9.12 6.45
N GLY A 48 9.22 -8.04 6.00
CA GLY A 48 9.49 -7.43 4.70
C GLY A 48 10.61 -6.41 4.68
N SER A 49 11.16 -6.04 5.85
CA SER A 49 12.03 -4.88 5.99
C SER A 49 13.28 -4.94 5.09
N GLU A 50 13.90 -6.09 4.95
CA GLU A 50 15.07 -6.24 4.10
C GLU A 50 14.73 -6.02 2.61
N THR A 51 13.63 -6.57 2.15
CA THR A 51 13.16 -6.38 0.78
C THR A 51 12.80 -4.91 0.55
N PHE A 52 12.11 -4.27 1.50
CA PHE A 52 11.76 -2.85 1.40
C PHE A 52 13.01 -1.99 1.21
N LYS A 53 14.05 -2.23 1.99
CA LYS A 53 15.33 -1.53 1.85
C LYS A 53 15.97 -1.79 0.50
N LYS A 54 15.95 -3.03 0.06
CA LYS A 54 16.58 -3.44 -1.20
C LYS A 54 15.96 -2.75 -2.41
N VAL A 55 14.63 -2.62 -2.43
CA VAL A 55 13.94 -1.99 -3.56
C VAL A 55 13.69 -0.49 -3.37
N GLY A 56 14.04 0.05 -2.21
CA GLY A 56 13.95 1.50 -1.95
C GLY A 56 12.58 1.99 -1.49
N VAL A 57 11.77 1.12 -0.89
CA VAL A 57 10.47 1.53 -0.32
C VAL A 57 10.69 2.32 0.96
N LYS A 58 9.94 3.40 1.11
CA LYS A 58 9.96 4.22 2.32
C LYS A 58 8.53 4.51 2.77
N ALA A 59 8.30 4.54 4.08
CA ALA A 59 7.04 5.02 4.62
C ALA A 59 7.02 6.54 4.55
N ALA A 60 6.15 7.09 3.72
CA ALA A 60 6.00 8.54 3.59
C ALA A 60 5.09 9.09 4.67
N PHE A 61 4.08 8.32 5.08
CA PHE A 61 3.11 8.75 6.09
C PHE A 61 2.38 7.53 6.63
N GLN A 62 2.08 7.53 7.93
CA GLN A 62 1.18 6.53 8.52
C GLN A 62 0.47 7.14 9.71
N ALA A 63 -0.80 6.79 9.87
CA ALA A 63 -1.61 7.26 11.00
C ALA A 63 -2.88 6.44 11.14
N ASN A 64 -3.45 6.45 12.33
CA ASN A 64 -4.78 5.87 12.57
C ASN A 64 -5.83 6.78 11.93
N ILE A 65 -6.84 6.16 11.34
CA ILE A 65 -7.98 6.87 10.78
C ILE A 65 -9.04 6.98 11.87
N ALA A 66 -9.36 8.22 12.25
CA ALA A 66 -10.31 8.48 13.32
C ALA A 66 -11.74 8.24 12.88
N MET A 67 -12.12 8.74 11.69
CA MET A 67 -13.48 8.61 11.17
C MET A 67 -13.56 9.09 9.72
N ALA A 68 -14.58 8.65 9.01
CA ALA A 68 -14.91 9.24 7.72
C ALA A 68 -15.62 10.58 7.95
N VAL A 69 -15.09 11.64 7.37
CA VAL A 69 -15.76 12.95 7.35
C VAL A 69 -16.71 13.02 6.17
N ILE A 70 -16.36 12.36 5.06
CA ILE A 70 -17.20 12.19 3.90
C ILE A 70 -17.06 10.73 3.48
N GLY A 71 -18.17 10.02 3.36
CA GLY A 71 -18.20 8.62 2.96
C GLY A 71 -18.62 7.70 4.09
N GLU A 72 -18.73 6.42 3.78
CA GLU A 72 -19.25 5.42 4.71
C GLU A 72 -18.25 4.33 5.07
N GLU A 73 -17.11 4.25 4.37
CA GLU A 73 -16.12 3.22 4.65
C GLU A 73 -15.42 3.48 5.98
N ASP A 74 -15.17 2.41 6.70
CA ASP A 74 -14.58 2.44 8.04
C ASP A 74 -13.23 1.76 8.00
N TRP A 75 -12.16 2.55 7.94
CA TRP A 75 -10.79 2.06 7.90
C TRP A 75 -10.08 2.35 9.23
N ASP A 76 -9.15 1.46 9.61
CA ASP A 76 -8.41 1.60 10.85
C ASP A 76 -7.16 2.47 10.68
N GLU A 77 -6.45 2.30 9.57
CA GLU A 77 -5.15 2.95 9.38
C GLU A 77 -4.89 3.28 7.92
N VAL A 78 -4.16 4.37 7.70
CA VAL A 78 -3.60 4.71 6.39
C VAL A 78 -2.09 4.58 6.45
N ILE A 79 -1.51 3.93 5.43
CA ILE A 79 -0.07 3.89 5.24
C ILE A 79 0.20 4.31 3.80
N ILE A 80 1.05 5.32 3.63
CA ILE A 80 1.46 5.76 2.29
C ILE A 80 2.92 5.37 2.12
N ALA A 81 3.17 4.44 1.20
CA ALA A 81 4.50 3.95 0.90
C ALA A 81 5.01 4.59 -0.37
N GLN A 82 6.23 5.10 -0.34
CA GLN A 82 6.87 5.69 -1.51
C GLN A 82 7.81 4.68 -2.15
N TYR A 83 7.69 4.51 -3.46
CA TYR A 83 8.56 3.66 -4.26
C TYR A 83 9.31 4.53 -5.29
N PRO A 84 10.58 4.21 -5.58
CA PRO A 84 11.30 4.98 -6.60
C PRO A 84 10.70 4.87 -8.00
N SER A 85 9.97 3.78 -8.27
CA SER A 85 9.37 3.53 -9.58
C SER A 85 8.35 2.40 -9.50
N ILE A 86 7.57 2.25 -10.56
CA ILE A 86 6.70 1.08 -10.74
C ILE A 86 7.55 -0.21 -10.79
N ALA A 87 8.71 -0.15 -11.44
CA ALA A 87 9.61 -1.30 -11.52
C ALA A 87 10.01 -1.81 -10.13
N ALA A 88 10.25 -0.90 -9.18
CA ALA A 88 10.59 -1.29 -7.80
C ALA A 88 9.43 -2.02 -7.13
N PHE A 89 8.20 -1.58 -7.34
CA PHE A 89 7.01 -2.26 -6.81
C PHE A 89 6.88 -3.67 -7.39
N ILE A 90 7.10 -3.81 -8.70
CA ILE A 90 7.03 -5.11 -9.37
C ILE A 90 8.14 -6.04 -8.86
N GLU A 91 9.36 -5.52 -8.74
CA GLU A 91 10.50 -6.28 -8.20
C GLU A 91 10.22 -6.78 -6.78
N MET A 92 9.64 -5.93 -5.93
CA MET A 92 9.26 -6.33 -4.58
C MET A 92 8.28 -7.51 -4.60
N ASN A 93 7.24 -7.43 -5.44
CA ASN A 93 6.21 -8.46 -5.51
C ASN A 93 6.73 -9.79 -6.07
N ARG A 94 7.84 -9.76 -6.81
CA ARG A 94 8.48 -10.97 -7.35
C ARG A 94 9.56 -11.54 -6.44
N ASP A 95 9.92 -10.82 -5.40
CA ASP A 95 10.95 -11.25 -4.45
C ASP A 95 10.42 -12.37 -3.58
N LYS A 96 11.22 -13.44 -3.43
CA LYS A 96 10.78 -14.63 -2.70
C LYS A 96 10.59 -14.37 -1.21
N ASP A 97 11.45 -13.54 -0.63
CA ASP A 97 11.32 -13.18 0.78
C ASP A 97 10.07 -12.35 1.03
N TYR A 98 9.75 -11.43 0.11
CA TYR A 98 8.52 -10.66 0.20
C TYR A 98 7.29 -11.57 0.08
N GLN A 99 7.32 -12.57 -0.80
CA GLN A 99 6.21 -13.49 -0.96
C GLN A 99 5.91 -14.28 0.30
N GLN A 100 6.91 -14.55 1.13
CA GLN A 100 6.71 -15.13 2.45
C GLN A 100 6.18 -14.09 3.43
N ALA A 101 6.76 -12.90 3.44
CA ALA A 101 6.36 -11.83 4.36
C ALA A 101 4.91 -11.39 4.14
N VAL A 102 4.45 -11.32 2.89
CA VAL A 102 3.12 -10.83 2.54
C VAL A 102 1.99 -11.71 3.09
N GLN A 103 2.30 -12.97 3.44
CA GLN A 103 1.31 -13.82 4.10
C GLN A 103 0.87 -13.24 5.43
N HIS A 104 1.77 -12.60 6.18
CA HIS A 104 1.40 -11.90 7.41
C HIS A 104 0.40 -10.78 7.13
N ARG A 105 0.61 -10.03 6.04
CA ARG A 105 -0.32 -8.97 5.65
C ARG A 105 -1.70 -9.52 5.33
N THR A 106 -1.74 -10.58 4.54
CA THR A 106 -2.99 -11.23 4.15
C THR A 106 -3.76 -11.73 5.36
N GLU A 107 -3.08 -12.33 6.33
CA GLU A 107 -3.70 -12.85 7.54
C GLU A 107 -4.11 -11.75 8.52
N ALA A 108 -3.48 -10.58 8.45
CA ALA A 108 -3.76 -9.46 9.35
C ALA A 108 -5.05 -8.72 9.01
N LEU A 109 -5.50 -8.77 7.75
CA LEU A 109 -6.50 -7.85 7.23
C LEU A 109 -7.85 -8.50 7.00
N LEU A 110 -8.92 -7.79 7.39
CA LEU A 110 -10.29 -8.08 6.98
C LEU A 110 -10.56 -7.53 5.58
N ASP A 111 -10.01 -6.35 5.29
CA ASP A 111 -10.27 -5.66 4.05
C ASP A 111 -9.15 -4.64 3.82
N SER A 112 -8.99 -4.20 2.59
CA SER A 112 -8.00 -3.19 2.26
C SER A 112 -8.30 -2.51 0.94
N ARG A 113 -7.68 -1.34 0.76
CA ARG A 113 -7.64 -0.66 -0.53
C ARG A 113 -6.20 -0.25 -0.77
N LEU A 114 -5.78 -0.32 -2.02
CA LEU A 114 -4.44 0.11 -2.42
C LEU A 114 -4.56 0.92 -3.70
N TYR A 115 -4.13 2.19 -3.63
CA TYR A 115 -4.19 3.10 -4.77
C TYR A 115 -2.79 3.52 -5.17
N LEU A 116 -2.47 3.40 -6.46
CA LEU A 116 -1.22 3.86 -7.03
C LEU A 116 -1.38 5.32 -7.42
N VAL A 117 -0.48 6.17 -6.93
CA VAL A 117 -0.48 7.61 -7.18
C VAL A 117 0.83 7.99 -7.86
N LYS A 118 0.73 8.74 -8.97
CA LYS A 118 1.91 9.24 -9.68
C LYS A 118 2.41 10.49 -8.95
N ALA A 119 3.59 10.41 -8.33
CA ALA A 119 4.09 11.45 -7.44
C ALA A 119 4.39 12.77 -8.15
N ASP A 120 4.73 12.71 -9.45
CA ASP A 120 5.13 13.88 -10.23
C ASP A 120 3.97 14.55 -10.96
N GLU A 121 2.75 14.01 -10.85
CA GLU A 121 1.61 14.49 -11.63
C GLU A 121 0.44 14.84 -10.73
N ALA A 122 -0.17 15.98 -10.98
CA ALA A 122 -1.38 16.41 -10.29
C ALA A 122 -2.35 17.01 -11.30
N GLY A 123 -3.65 16.75 -11.08
CA GLY A 123 -4.71 17.28 -11.94
C GLY A 123 -5.07 18.73 -11.65
N ILE A 124 -4.74 19.19 -10.44
CA ILE A 124 -5.03 20.56 -10.01
C ILE A 124 -3.82 21.14 -9.29
N ASN A 125 -3.78 22.47 -9.15
CA ASN A 125 -2.72 23.18 -8.48
C ASN A 125 -3.23 23.68 -7.12
N ILE A 126 -2.57 23.29 -6.05
CA ILE A 126 -2.92 23.70 -4.69
C ILE A 126 -1.87 24.62 -4.06
N ASN A 127 -1.01 25.25 -4.89
CA ASN A 127 0.05 26.12 -4.36
C ASN A 127 -0.47 27.31 -3.57
N ASP A 128 -1.74 27.73 -3.83
CA ASP A 128 -2.37 28.81 -3.07
C ASP A 128 -3.14 28.34 -1.84
N TRP A 129 -3.07 27.06 -1.54
CA TRP A 129 -3.70 26.48 -0.35
C TRP A 129 -3.02 27.05 0.89
N PRO A 130 -3.78 27.57 1.88
CA PRO A 130 -3.21 28.17 3.09
C PRO A 130 -2.47 27.17 3.99
#